data_70607202b284247e5412493a24f50560
#
_entry.id   70607202b284247e5412493a24f50560
#
_cell.length_a   1.000
_cell.length_b   1.000
_cell.length_c   1.000
_cell.angle_alpha   90.00
_cell.angle_beta   90.00
_cell.angle_gamma   90.00
#
_symmetry.space_group_name_H-M   'P 1'
#
loop_
_entity.id
_entity.type
_entity.pdbx_description
1 polymer ?
#
loop_
_entity_poly.entity_id
_entity_poly.type
_entity_poly.pdbx_seq_one_letter_code
_entity_poly.pdbx_strand_id
1 'polypeptide(L)'
;MSVDVTKILLEDNVETNRHCVNKKIKANILEESKMRELGFTDFCKDRWYFCRGINFPKTREYRGFEVTFSIAIPKDGSDFRIDVLDEAFCQPYDYQSMIMRSKEKGTTPNKTAIIVFEQVEYWMKYLEDIGIVEGHVYGEYI
;
A
#
# COMPACT_ATOMS: atom_id res chain seq x y z
N MET A 1 -12.48 -9.15 -9.38
CA MET A 1 -11.43 -9.69 -10.26
C MET A 1 -10.43 -10.47 -9.41
N SER A 2 -10.12 -11.65 -9.86
CA SER A 2 -9.22 -12.53 -9.13
C SER A 2 -7.80 -12.39 -9.68
N VAL A 3 -6.85 -12.04 -8.83
CA VAL A 3 -5.45 -11.91 -9.21
C VAL A 3 -4.62 -12.74 -8.23
N ASP A 4 -3.73 -13.54 -8.77
CA ASP A 4 -2.85 -14.34 -7.94
C ASP A 4 -1.82 -13.44 -7.25
N VAL A 5 -1.79 -13.48 -5.92
CA VAL A 5 -0.88 -12.66 -5.12
C VAL A 5 0.59 -12.93 -5.48
N THR A 6 0.93 -14.20 -5.70
CA THR A 6 2.28 -14.59 -6.10
C THR A 6 2.67 -13.92 -7.42
N LYS A 7 1.72 -13.87 -8.36
CA LYS A 7 1.95 -13.23 -9.64
C LYS A 7 2.26 -11.76 -9.49
N ILE A 8 1.51 -11.05 -8.65
CA ILE A 8 1.76 -9.64 -8.38
C ILE A 8 3.17 -9.44 -7.85
N LEU A 9 3.57 -10.21 -6.86
CA LEU A 9 4.87 -10.05 -6.22
C LEU A 9 6.02 -10.33 -7.19
N LEU A 10 5.86 -11.32 -8.05
CA LEU A 10 6.91 -11.69 -9.01
C LEU A 10 6.99 -10.70 -10.17
N GLU A 11 5.86 -10.29 -10.72
CA GLU A 11 5.81 -9.38 -11.86
C GLU A 11 6.22 -7.96 -11.51
N ASP A 12 5.91 -7.52 -10.30
CA ASP A 12 6.15 -6.15 -9.89
C ASP A 12 7.51 -5.94 -9.23
N ASN A 13 8.38 -6.92 -9.37
CA ASN A 13 9.75 -6.83 -8.88
C ASN A 13 9.85 -6.77 -7.36
N VAL A 14 9.96 -7.93 -6.78
CA VAL A 14 10.04 -8.13 -5.33
C VAL A 14 11.04 -7.22 -4.62
N GLU A 15 12.13 -6.85 -5.29
CA GLU A 15 13.16 -6.01 -4.70
C GLU A 15 12.67 -4.68 -4.18
N THR A 16 11.57 -4.18 -4.76
CA THR A 16 11.06 -2.87 -4.39
C THR A 16 9.85 -2.91 -3.50
N ASN A 17 9.39 -4.10 -3.15
CA ASN A 17 8.19 -4.25 -2.36
C ASN A 17 8.27 -3.65 -0.97
N ARG A 18 9.47 -3.36 -0.51
CA ARG A 18 9.67 -2.76 0.80
C ARG A 18 9.05 -1.38 0.89
N HIS A 19 8.95 -0.68 -0.24
CA HIS A 19 8.49 0.71 -0.29
C HIS A 19 7.42 0.97 -1.33
N CYS A 20 7.22 0.08 -2.26
CA CYS A 20 6.30 0.29 -3.35
C CYS A 20 5.50 -0.97 -3.62
N VAL A 21 4.19 -0.84 -3.66
CA VAL A 21 3.30 -1.98 -3.87
C VAL A 21 3.39 -2.47 -5.31
N ASN A 22 3.53 -1.57 -6.26
CA ASN A 22 3.53 -1.92 -7.67
C ASN A 22 4.25 -0.85 -8.48
N LYS A 23 5.34 -1.23 -9.15
CA LYS A 23 6.14 -0.31 -9.96
C LYS A 23 5.51 0.07 -11.29
N LYS A 24 4.54 -0.68 -11.76
CA LYS A 24 3.92 -0.45 -13.07
C LYS A 24 2.76 0.51 -13.02
N ILE A 25 2.35 0.92 -11.83
CA ILE A 25 1.26 1.86 -11.70
C ILE A 25 1.71 3.26 -12.03
N LYS A 26 0.75 4.10 -12.36
CA LYS A 26 0.97 5.49 -12.69
C LYS A 26 0.20 6.36 -11.70
N ALA A 27 0.76 7.49 -11.32
CA ALA A 27 0.07 8.45 -10.47
C ALA A 27 -0.24 9.72 -11.25
N ASN A 28 -1.37 10.32 -10.97
CA ASN A 28 -1.82 11.57 -11.58
C ASN A 28 -2.03 12.63 -10.49
N ILE A 29 -1.70 13.86 -10.80
CA ILE A 29 -1.96 14.99 -9.91
C ILE A 29 -3.16 15.76 -10.47
N LEU A 30 -4.16 15.97 -9.64
CA LEU A 30 -5.34 16.74 -9.99
C LEU A 30 -5.14 18.19 -9.54
N GLU A 31 -6.14 19.05 -9.75
CA GLU A 31 -6.10 20.41 -9.25
C GLU A 31 -5.82 20.44 -7.75
N GLU A 32 -5.12 21.48 -7.31
CA GLU A 32 -4.76 21.61 -5.89
C GLU A 32 -5.97 21.52 -4.96
N SER A 33 -7.06 22.22 -5.27
CA SER A 33 -8.26 22.18 -4.44
C SER A 33 -8.84 20.78 -4.39
N LYS A 34 -8.79 20.03 -5.49
CA LYS A 34 -9.29 18.68 -5.55
C LYS A 34 -8.43 17.73 -4.73
N MET A 35 -7.12 17.88 -4.82
CA MET A 35 -6.18 17.07 -4.02
C MET A 35 -6.47 17.24 -2.54
N ARG A 36 -6.66 18.47 -2.08
CA ARG A 36 -6.97 18.74 -0.67
C ARG A 36 -8.32 18.18 -0.26
N GLU A 37 -9.32 18.32 -1.12
CA GLU A 37 -10.65 17.78 -0.88
C GLU A 37 -10.61 16.26 -0.70
N LEU A 38 -9.74 15.57 -1.44
CA LEU A 38 -9.59 14.13 -1.37
C LEU A 38 -8.79 13.65 -0.15
N GLY A 39 -8.23 14.58 0.62
CA GLY A 39 -7.48 14.24 1.82
C GLY A 39 -5.98 14.27 1.68
N PHE A 40 -5.47 14.75 0.56
CA PHE A 40 -4.03 14.91 0.37
C PHE A 40 -3.55 16.18 1.05
N THR A 41 -2.33 16.15 1.54
CA THR A 41 -1.68 17.30 2.17
C THR A 41 -0.35 17.56 1.48
N ASP A 42 0.13 18.80 1.54
CA ASP A 42 1.41 19.19 0.96
C ASP A 42 2.30 19.94 1.96
N PHE A 43 2.28 19.48 3.21
CA PHE A 43 3.07 20.14 4.23
C PHE A 43 4.56 20.23 3.87
N CYS A 44 5.08 19.34 3.03
CA CYS A 44 6.44 19.41 2.51
C CYS A 44 6.58 20.27 1.25
N LYS A 45 5.49 20.87 0.78
CA LYS A 45 5.42 21.78 -0.37
C LYS A 45 5.82 21.22 -1.74
N ASP A 46 6.72 20.27 -1.80
CA ASP A 46 7.21 19.71 -3.08
C ASP A 46 6.46 18.45 -3.50
N ARG A 47 5.58 17.94 -2.66
CA ARG A 47 4.85 16.71 -2.94
C ARG A 47 3.52 16.65 -2.20
N TRP A 48 2.64 15.79 -2.72
CA TRP A 48 1.36 15.49 -2.10
C TRP A 48 1.47 14.21 -1.31
N TYR A 49 0.91 14.20 -0.10
CA TYR A 49 0.88 13.02 0.76
C TYR A 49 -0.54 12.60 1.08
N PHE A 50 -0.74 11.30 1.14
CA PHE A 50 -1.99 10.71 1.60
C PHE A 50 -1.60 9.54 2.52
N CYS A 51 -2.04 9.58 3.76
CA CYS A 51 -1.70 8.57 4.76
C CYS A 51 -2.94 8.01 5.42
N ARG A 52 -2.97 6.69 5.62
CA ARG A 52 -4.06 6.04 6.35
C ARG A 52 -3.49 4.94 7.23
N GLY A 53 -3.97 4.90 8.47
CA GLY A 53 -3.62 3.82 9.38
C GLY A 53 -4.36 2.54 8.99
N ILE A 54 -3.68 1.42 9.14
CA ILE A 54 -4.30 0.11 8.96
C ILE A 54 -5.06 -0.22 10.24
N ASN A 55 -6.30 -0.67 10.11
CA ASN A 55 -7.15 -1.01 11.24
C ASN A 55 -7.00 -2.47 11.61
N PHE A 56 -6.59 -2.72 12.83
CA PHE A 56 -6.49 -4.08 13.37
C PHE A 56 -7.60 -4.34 14.38
N PRO A 57 -7.97 -5.60 14.60
CA PRO A 57 -8.93 -5.94 15.63
C PRO A 57 -8.42 -5.41 16.99
N LYS A 58 -9.35 -4.92 17.81
CA LYS A 58 -8.98 -4.36 19.12
C LYS A 58 -8.83 -5.50 20.15
N THR A 59 -7.81 -6.29 19.97
CA THR A 59 -7.50 -7.42 20.83
C THR A 59 -6.13 -7.22 21.44
N ARG A 60 -5.81 -8.01 22.45
CA ARG A 60 -4.51 -7.95 23.12
C ARG A 60 -3.37 -8.20 22.14
N GLU A 61 -3.59 -9.10 21.18
CA GLU A 61 -2.62 -9.49 20.17
C GLU A 61 -2.07 -8.29 19.38
N TYR A 62 -2.92 -7.30 19.11
CA TYR A 62 -2.56 -6.14 18.31
C TYR A 62 -2.33 -4.86 19.12
N ARG A 63 -2.25 -4.97 20.43
CA ARG A 63 -2.02 -3.79 21.26
C ARG A 63 -0.67 -3.16 20.93
N GLY A 64 -0.69 -1.85 20.61
CA GLY A 64 0.53 -1.13 20.29
C GLY A 64 1.10 -1.39 18.89
N PHE A 65 0.41 -2.20 18.10
CA PHE A 65 0.83 -2.51 16.75
C PHE A 65 0.23 -1.48 15.79
N GLU A 66 1.08 -0.72 15.11
CA GLU A 66 0.65 0.33 14.19
C GLU A 66 1.32 0.16 12.83
N VAL A 67 0.51 0.08 11.78
CA VAL A 67 0.99 0.04 10.40
C VAL A 67 0.28 1.14 9.64
N THR A 68 1.00 1.87 8.82
CA THR A 68 0.47 2.99 8.03
C THR A 68 0.71 2.75 6.55
N PHE A 69 -0.34 2.95 5.76
CA PHE A 69 -0.24 3.04 4.32
C PHE A 69 -0.09 4.50 3.93
N SER A 70 0.82 4.81 3.01
CA SER A 70 0.94 6.17 2.51
C SER A 70 1.33 6.19 1.03
N ILE A 71 0.94 7.26 0.35
CA ILE A 71 1.41 7.55 -0.98
C ILE A 71 1.95 8.98 -1.00
N ALA A 72 3.10 9.15 -1.62
CA ALA A 72 3.75 10.45 -1.80
C ALA A 72 3.94 10.69 -3.28
N ILE A 73 3.39 11.79 -3.79
CA ILE A 73 3.44 12.12 -5.22
C ILE A 73 4.14 13.46 -5.38
N PRO A 74 5.37 13.48 -5.92
CA PRO A 74 6.08 14.73 -6.17
C PRO A 74 5.31 15.62 -7.14
N LYS A 75 5.26 16.92 -6.84
CA LYS A 75 4.52 17.88 -7.68
C LYS A 75 5.15 18.09 -9.04
N ASP A 76 6.42 17.75 -9.21
CA ASP A 76 7.13 17.87 -10.47
C ASP A 76 6.89 16.70 -11.43
N GLY A 77 6.06 15.74 -11.02
CA GLY A 77 5.75 14.59 -11.85
C GLY A 77 6.79 13.49 -11.84
N SER A 78 7.77 13.58 -10.96
CA SER A 78 8.77 12.51 -10.81
C SER A 78 8.17 11.27 -10.13
N ASP A 79 9.00 10.27 -9.91
CA ASP A 79 8.54 9.00 -9.36
C ASP A 79 7.86 9.16 -8.00
N PHE A 80 6.68 8.61 -7.88
CA PHE A 80 5.95 8.59 -6.62
C PHE A 80 6.30 7.34 -5.82
N ARG A 81 5.96 7.35 -4.54
CA ARG A 81 6.21 6.22 -3.64
C ARG A 81 4.94 5.79 -2.94
N ILE A 82 4.82 4.49 -2.75
CA ILE A 82 3.79 3.90 -1.91
C ILE A 82 4.53 3.13 -0.83
N ASP A 83 4.25 3.47 0.42
CA ASP A 83 4.89 2.85 1.56
C ASP A 83 3.87 2.20 2.49
N VAL A 84 4.25 1.06 3.04
CA VAL A 84 3.53 0.43 4.14
C VAL A 84 4.54 0.28 5.26
N LEU A 85 4.33 1.02 6.33
CA LEU A 85 5.33 1.23 7.37
C LEU A 85 4.87 0.72 8.71
N ASP A 86 5.74 -0.05 9.36
CA ASP A 86 5.56 -0.42 10.76
C ASP A 86 6.04 0.76 11.59
N GLU A 87 5.10 1.49 12.18
CA GLU A 87 5.39 2.72 12.91
C GLU A 87 6.20 2.48 14.18
N ALA A 88 5.99 1.33 14.83
CA ALA A 88 6.67 1.03 16.08
C ALA A 88 8.19 0.92 15.90
N PHE A 89 8.62 0.36 14.77
CA PHE A 89 10.02 0.15 14.48
C PHE A 89 10.57 1.06 13.37
N CYS A 90 9.73 1.95 12.85
CA CYS A 90 10.09 2.89 11.79
C CYS A 90 10.74 2.19 10.59
N GLN A 91 10.16 1.07 10.16
CA GLN A 91 10.69 0.30 9.05
C GLN A 91 9.57 -0.26 8.19
N PRO A 92 9.87 -0.59 6.92
CA PRO A 92 8.85 -1.15 6.03
C PRO A 92 8.22 -2.41 6.60
N TYR A 93 6.91 -2.53 6.47
CA TYR A 93 6.20 -3.75 6.83
C TYR A 93 6.02 -4.59 5.56
N ASP A 94 6.83 -5.62 5.45
CA ASP A 94 6.92 -6.44 4.24
C ASP A 94 5.86 -7.55 4.23
N TYR A 95 4.59 -7.15 4.20
CA TYR A 95 3.48 -8.09 4.23
C TYR A 95 3.45 -9.01 3.01
N GLN A 96 3.94 -8.52 1.88
CA GLN A 96 3.95 -9.28 0.63
C GLN A 96 4.84 -10.51 0.73
N SER A 97 6.05 -10.33 1.26
CA SER A 97 6.96 -11.45 1.46
C SER A 97 6.42 -12.47 2.45
N MET A 98 5.70 -12.01 3.48
CA MET A 98 5.09 -12.89 4.45
C MET A 98 4.02 -13.77 3.80
N ILE A 99 3.19 -13.19 2.95
CA ILE A 99 2.15 -13.92 2.22
C ILE A 99 2.79 -14.92 1.25
N MET A 100 3.80 -14.47 0.53
CA MET A 100 4.48 -15.31 -0.45
C MET A 100 5.16 -16.51 0.21
N ARG A 101 5.81 -16.30 1.34
CA ARG A 101 6.44 -17.39 2.10
C ARG A 101 5.43 -18.44 2.56
N SER A 102 4.28 -17.97 3.05
CA SER A 102 3.22 -18.91 3.44
C SER A 102 2.74 -19.74 2.27
N LYS A 103 2.57 -19.10 1.12
CA LYS A 103 2.15 -19.79 -0.10
C LYS A 103 3.17 -20.83 -0.54
N GLU A 104 4.45 -20.49 -0.54
CA GLU A 104 5.52 -21.41 -0.93
C GLU A 104 5.60 -22.64 -0.03
N LYS A 105 5.35 -22.43 1.27
CA LYS A 105 5.39 -23.53 2.25
C LYS A 105 4.09 -24.32 2.32
N GLY A 106 3.05 -23.87 1.63
CA GLY A 106 1.74 -24.50 1.71
C GLY A 106 1.10 -24.38 3.09
N THR A 107 1.47 -23.35 3.84
CA THR A 107 0.92 -23.13 5.19
C THR A 107 -0.18 -22.07 5.16
N THR A 108 -0.87 -21.92 6.28
CA THR A 108 -1.89 -20.89 6.44
C THR A 108 -1.23 -19.50 6.30
N PRO A 109 -1.80 -18.61 5.50
CA PRO A 109 -1.26 -17.26 5.34
C PRO A 109 -1.15 -16.54 6.69
N ASN A 110 -0.13 -15.69 6.81
CA ASN A 110 0.06 -14.88 8.00
C ASN A 110 -1.14 -13.95 8.19
N LYS A 111 -1.84 -14.11 9.30
CA LYS A 111 -3.07 -13.39 9.60
C LYS A 111 -2.90 -11.87 9.56
N THR A 112 -1.83 -11.37 10.16
CA THR A 112 -1.56 -9.93 10.21
C THR A 112 -1.25 -9.37 8.83
N ALA A 113 -0.43 -10.09 8.07
CA ALA A 113 -0.09 -9.70 6.71
C ALA A 113 -1.34 -9.63 5.82
N ILE A 114 -2.28 -10.56 6.01
CA ILE A 114 -3.54 -10.57 5.28
C ILE A 114 -4.38 -9.34 5.61
N ILE A 115 -4.47 -8.98 6.88
CA ILE A 115 -5.20 -7.77 7.29
C ILE A 115 -4.61 -6.54 6.60
N VAL A 116 -3.29 -6.42 6.60
CA VAL A 116 -2.61 -5.30 5.94
C VAL A 116 -2.88 -5.33 4.44
N PHE A 117 -2.73 -6.49 3.81
CA PHE A 117 -2.95 -6.66 2.37
C PHE A 117 -4.35 -6.19 1.96
N GLU A 118 -5.38 -6.64 2.66
CA GLU A 118 -6.76 -6.28 2.32
C GLU A 118 -6.99 -4.77 2.39
N GLN A 119 -6.44 -4.11 3.39
CA GLN A 119 -6.65 -2.68 3.55
C GLN A 119 -5.82 -1.85 2.59
N VAL A 120 -4.62 -2.31 2.25
CA VAL A 120 -3.82 -1.65 1.22
C VAL A 120 -4.55 -1.74 -0.13
N GLU A 121 -5.11 -2.92 -0.46
CA GLU A 121 -5.89 -3.07 -1.69
C GLU A 121 -7.12 -2.17 -1.68
N TYR A 122 -7.78 -2.03 -0.54
CA TYR A 122 -8.91 -1.12 -0.39
C TYR A 122 -8.50 0.32 -0.72
N TRP A 123 -7.38 0.80 -0.17
CA TRP A 123 -6.91 2.15 -0.42
C TRP A 123 -6.41 2.35 -1.84
N MET A 124 -5.79 1.34 -2.43
CA MET A 124 -5.38 1.41 -3.84
C MET A 124 -6.61 1.51 -4.74
N LYS A 125 -7.66 0.76 -4.43
CA LYS A 125 -8.92 0.85 -5.17
C LYS A 125 -9.54 2.23 -5.05
N TYR A 126 -9.54 2.79 -3.84
CA TYR A 126 -10.03 4.15 -3.61
C TYR A 126 -9.25 5.16 -4.47
N LEU A 127 -7.92 5.07 -4.45
CA LEU A 127 -7.07 5.99 -5.21
C LEU A 127 -7.29 5.84 -6.72
N GLU A 128 -7.55 4.62 -7.18
CA GLU A 128 -7.86 4.39 -8.59
C GLU A 128 -9.22 4.97 -8.97
N ASP A 129 -10.22 4.76 -8.13
CA ASP A 129 -11.57 5.25 -8.39
C ASP A 129 -11.64 6.78 -8.45
N ILE A 130 -10.80 7.47 -7.69
CA ILE A 130 -10.75 8.94 -7.72
C ILE A 130 -9.76 9.49 -8.74
N GLY A 131 -9.12 8.63 -9.53
CA GLY A 131 -8.27 9.04 -10.64
C GLY A 131 -6.83 9.37 -10.29
N ILE A 132 -6.39 9.08 -9.08
CA ILE A 132 -5.01 9.36 -8.65
C ILE A 132 -4.04 8.28 -9.10
N VAL A 133 -4.48 7.03 -9.09
CA VAL A 133 -3.64 5.89 -9.45
C VAL A 133 -4.26 5.15 -10.62
N GLU A 134 -3.42 4.69 -11.54
CA GLU A 134 -3.83 3.88 -12.68
C GLU A 134 -2.92 2.67 -12.83
N GLY A 135 -3.48 1.55 -13.22
CA GLY A 135 -2.70 0.37 -13.58
C GLY A 135 -2.34 -0.55 -12.43
N HIS A 136 -2.90 -0.33 -11.26
CA HIS A 136 -2.68 -1.25 -10.14
C HIS A 136 -3.37 -2.59 -10.41
N VAL A 137 -2.64 -3.67 -10.13
CA VAL A 137 -3.18 -5.03 -10.26
C VAL A 137 -3.56 -5.49 -8.85
N TYR A 138 -4.87 -5.70 -8.66
CA TYR A 138 -5.37 -6.08 -7.34
C TYR A 138 -5.05 -7.53 -7.03
N GLY A 139 -4.50 -7.74 -5.84
CA GLY A 139 -4.23 -9.07 -5.36
C GLY A 139 -5.46 -9.72 -4.77
N GLU A 140 -5.54 -11.03 -4.90
CA GLU A 140 -6.54 -11.85 -4.25
C GLU A 140 -5.84 -13.03 -3.64
N TYR A 141 -6.13 -13.32 -2.39
CA TYR A 141 -5.57 -14.51 -1.76
C TYR A 141 -6.69 -15.41 -1.31
N ILE A 142 -6.38 -16.62 -1.12
CA ILE A 142 -7.37 -17.64 -0.72
C ILE A 142 -7.09 -18.08 0.71
#